data_bc932b9cf514c122d3927e2b78ba62b5
#
_entry.id   bc932b9cf514c122d3927e2b78ba62b5
#
_cell.length_a   1.000
_cell.length_b   1.000
_cell.length_c   1.000
_cell.angle_alpha   90.00
_cell.angle_beta   90.00
_cell.angle_gamma   90.00
#
_symmetry.space_group_name_H-M   'P 1'
#
loop_
_entity.id
_entity.type
_entity.pdbx_description
1 polymer ?
#
loop_
_entity_poly.entity_id
_entity_poly.type
_entity_poly.pdbx_seq_one_letter_code
_entity_poly.pdbx_strand_id
1 'polypeptide(L)'
;MVKTFIEKIKDILSLAKKGSKKIDEFDRLCQKFISIIYEVNPSSSRYIPVRVRKAVLIRDNYRCVKCGSQKNLQFDHIVAVANGGSNEEANVQVLCSVCNLEKGVS
;
A
#
# COMPACT_ATOMS: atom_id res chain seq x y z
N MET A 1 13.16 16.71 -13.04
CA MET A 1 13.72 15.40 -12.72
C MET A 1 12.68 14.31 -12.61
N VAL A 2 11.56 14.55 -11.92
CA VAL A 2 10.45 13.59 -11.85
C VAL A 2 9.87 13.33 -13.25
N LYS A 3 9.84 14.34 -14.09
CA LYS A 3 9.34 14.28 -15.46
C LYS A 3 10.19 13.35 -16.34
N THR A 4 11.52 13.40 -16.23
CA THR A 4 12.45 12.55 -16.96
C THR A 4 12.33 11.07 -16.56
N PHE A 5 11.99 10.81 -15.33
CA PHE A 5 11.79 9.45 -14.82
C PHE A 5 10.52 8.83 -15.37
N ILE A 6 9.44 9.60 -15.39
CA ILE A 6 8.14 9.20 -15.95
C ILE A 6 8.24 9.00 -17.46
N GLU A 7 8.99 9.84 -18.15
CA GLU A 7 9.24 9.69 -19.60
C GLU A 7 10.02 8.42 -19.92
N LYS A 8 11.05 8.10 -19.14
CA LYS A 8 11.78 6.83 -19.28
C LYS A 8 10.89 5.61 -19.06
N ILE A 9 10.00 5.66 -18.08
CA ILE A 9 9.03 4.59 -17.85
C ILE A 9 8.06 4.47 -19.03
N LYS A 10 7.60 5.57 -19.59
CA LYS A 10 6.74 5.58 -20.78
C LYS A 10 7.45 5.04 -22.01
N ASP A 11 8.73 5.35 -22.21
CA ASP A 11 9.53 4.82 -23.30
C ASP A 11 9.73 3.31 -23.17
N ILE A 12 9.99 2.83 -21.97
CA ILE A 12 10.08 1.40 -21.67
C ILE A 12 8.74 0.71 -21.92
N LEU A 13 7.63 1.34 -21.54
CA LEU A 13 6.26 0.86 -21.81
C LEU A 13 5.97 0.76 -23.30
N SER A 14 6.38 1.74 -24.06
CA SER A 14 6.21 1.80 -25.50
C SER A 14 7.02 0.70 -26.20
N LEU A 15 8.21 0.39 -25.73
CA LEU A 15 9.06 -0.69 -26.22
C LEU A 15 8.51 -2.08 -25.85
N ALA A 16 7.94 -2.22 -24.65
CA ALA A 16 7.33 -3.46 -24.19
C ALA A 16 6.09 -3.86 -25.00
N LYS A 17 5.35 -2.89 -25.52
CA LYS A 17 4.18 -3.15 -26.38
C LYS A 17 4.55 -3.76 -27.73
N LYS A 18 5.80 -3.61 -28.17
CA LYS A 18 6.29 -4.14 -29.45
C LYS A 18 6.82 -5.57 -29.35
N GLY A 19 7.01 -6.10 -28.16
CA GLY A 19 7.54 -7.44 -27.95
C GLY A 19 6.84 -8.16 -26.82
N SER A 20 5.96 -9.10 -27.14
CA SER A 20 5.16 -9.84 -26.15
C SER A 20 5.99 -10.68 -25.17
N LYS A 21 7.25 -11.00 -25.50
CA LYS A 21 8.13 -11.79 -24.64
C LYS A 21 8.84 -11.00 -23.53
N LYS A 22 8.73 -9.66 -23.54
CA LYS A 22 9.42 -8.79 -22.60
C LYS A 22 8.51 -8.21 -21.51
N ILE A 23 7.26 -8.61 -21.45
CA ILE A 23 6.29 -8.14 -20.46
C ILE A 23 6.71 -8.54 -19.04
N ASP A 24 7.20 -9.77 -18.86
CA ASP A 24 7.66 -10.27 -17.57
C ASP A 24 8.90 -9.54 -17.06
N GLU A 25 9.85 -9.25 -17.95
CA GLU A 25 11.02 -8.43 -17.60
C GLU A 25 10.62 -6.99 -17.25
N PHE A 26 9.63 -6.47 -17.97
CA PHE A 26 9.11 -5.14 -17.74
C PHE A 26 8.43 -5.05 -16.35
N ASP A 27 7.60 -6.02 -15.99
CA ASP A 27 6.97 -6.10 -14.67
C ASP A 27 8.02 -6.19 -13.58
N ARG A 28 9.07 -6.96 -13.76
CA ARG A 28 10.19 -7.04 -12.82
C ARG A 28 10.92 -5.71 -12.66
N LEU A 29 11.14 -5.00 -13.77
CA LEU A 29 11.75 -3.67 -13.74
C LEU A 29 10.86 -2.64 -13.04
N CYS A 30 9.56 -2.65 -13.32
CA CYS A 30 8.59 -1.80 -12.63
C CYS A 30 8.56 -2.09 -11.13
N GLN A 31 8.55 -3.36 -10.73
CA GLN A 31 8.61 -3.76 -9.34
C GLN A 31 9.90 -3.29 -8.67
N LYS A 32 11.03 -3.39 -9.35
CA LYS A 32 12.32 -2.90 -8.87
C LYS A 32 12.33 -1.38 -8.69
N PHE A 33 11.78 -0.63 -9.64
CA PHE A 33 11.68 0.82 -9.55
C PHE A 33 10.74 1.27 -8.42
N ILE A 34 9.60 0.60 -8.29
CA ILE A 34 8.67 0.85 -7.19
C ILE A 34 9.34 0.56 -5.85
N SER A 35 10.06 -0.54 -5.72
CA SER A 35 10.85 -0.86 -4.52
C SER A 35 11.87 0.21 -4.18
N ILE A 36 12.62 0.69 -5.17
CA ILE A 36 13.63 1.72 -4.97
C ILE A 36 12.99 3.04 -4.52
N ILE A 37 11.87 3.43 -5.11
CA ILE A 37 11.15 4.64 -4.74
C ILE A 37 10.61 4.53 -3.30
N TYR A 38 10.13 3.37 -2.91
CA TYR A 38 9.61 3.13 -1.55
C TYR A 38 10.73 2.98 -0.52
N GLU A 39 11.89 2.47 -0.90
CA GLU A 39 13.05 2.38 -0.02
C GLU A 39 13.63 3.73 0.38
N VAL A 40 13.43 4.77 -0.43
CA VAL A 40 13.92 6.12 -0.12
C VAL A 40 13.25 6.71 1.12
N ASN A 41 11.99 6.32 1.41
CA ASN A 41 11.27 6.80 2.59
C ASN A 41 10.40 5.69 3.22
N PRO A 42 10.99 4.57 3.67
CA PRO A 42 10.22 3.46 4.20
C PRO A 42 9.48 3.81 5.50
N SER A 43 10.01 4.71 6.29
CA SER A 43 9.46 5.10 7.58
C SER A 43 8.31 6.11 7.47
N SER A 44 8.19 6.83 6.34
CA SER A 44 7.15 7.84 6.15
C SER A 44 5.98 7.35 5.29
N SER A 45 6.08 6.14 4.72
CA SER A 45 5.03 5.60 3.87
C SER A 45 3.82 5.14 4.68
N ARG A 46 2.66 5.71 4.36
CA ARG A 46 1.36 5.25 4.89
C ARG A 46 0.71 4.22 3.98
N TYR A 47 1.40 3.82 2.93
CA TYR A 47 0.87 2.85 1.99
C TYR A 47 0.91 1.45 2.59
N ILE A 48 -0.25 0.84 2.66
CA ILE A 48 -0.40 -0.56 3.11
C ILE A 48 -0.46 -1.44 1.88
N PRO A 49 0.49 -2.37 1.70
CA PRO A 49 0.48 -3.27 0.54
C PRO A 49 -0.82 -4.07 0.43
N VAL A 50 -1.21 -4.38 -0.81
CA VAL A 50 -2.45 -5.14 -1.08
C VAL A 50 -2.47 -6.48 -0.34
N ARG A 51 -1.33 -7.18 -0.29
CA ARG A 51 -1.23 -8.45 0.44
C ARG A 51 -1.54 -8.30 1.93
N VAL A 52 -1.11 -7.19 2.52
CA VAL A 52 -1.39 -6.90 3.93
C VAL A 52 -2.85 -6.53 4.12
N ARG A 53 -3.41 -5.71 3.24
CA ARG A 53 -4.84 -5.35 3.30
C ARG A 53 -5.73 -6.57 3.20
N LYS A 54 -5.43 -7.49 2.28
CA LYS A 54 -6.19 -8.75 2.14
C LYS A 54 -6.09 -9.61 3.40
N ALA A 55 -4.88 -9.78 3.92
CA ALA A 55 -4.65 -10.58 5.13
C ALA A 55 -5.39 -10.01 6.33
N VAL A 56 -5.34 -8.69 6.49
CA VAL A 56 -6.02 -8.00 7.60
C VAL A 56 -7.55 -8.09 7.47
N LEU A 57 -8.09 -7.91 6.26
CA LEU A 57 -9.53 -8.08 6.02
C LEU A 57 -10.01 -9.48 6.39
N ILE A 58 -9.28 -10.50 5.99
CA ILE A 58 -9.60 -11.90 6.33
C ILE A 58 -9.50 -12.12 7.83
N ARG A 59 -8.42 -11.69 8.45
CA ARG A 59 -8.21 -11.81 9.90
C ARG A 59 -9.32 -11.16 10.69
N ASP A 60 -9.75 -9.95 10.29
CA ASP A 60 -10.76 -9.17 11.00
C ASP A 60 -12.19 -9.46 10.52
N ASN A 61 -12.36 -10.49 9.68
CA ASN A 61 -13.66 -10.97 9.18
C ASN A 61 -14.47 -9.90 8.44
N TYR A 62 -13.78 -9.00 7.70
CA TYR A 62 -14.42 -7.90 6.95
C TYR A 62 -15.33 -7.06 7.84
N ARG A 63 -14.91 -6.80 9.07
CA ARG A 63 -15.67 -6.03 10.05
C ARG A 63 -14.76 -5.09 10.82
N CYS A 64 -15.34 -4.00 11.31
CA CYS A 64 -14.66 -3.14 12.27
C CYS A 64 -14.32 -3.94 13.53
N VAL A 65 -13.07 -3.91 13.97
CA VAL A 65 -12.63 -4.66 15.15
C VAL A 65 -13.21 -4.11 16.46
N LYS A 66 -13.68 -2.87 16.45
CA LYS A 66 -14.27 -2.23 17.65
C LYS A 66 -15.77 -2.41 17.75
N CYS A 67 -16.51 -2.13 16.69
CA CYS A 67 -17.97 -2.12 16.74
C CYS A 67 -18.63 -3.24 15.89
N GLY A 68 -17.86 -3.95 15.07
CA GLY A 68 -18.38 -5.01 14.21
C GLY A 68 -19.10 -4.54 12.96
N SER A 69 -19.10 -3.24 12.66
CA SER A 69 -19.73 -2.70 11.45
C SER A 69 -19.06 -3.26 10.20
N GLN A 70 -19.87 -3.54 9.18
CA GLN A 70 -19.39 -3.96 7.87
C GLN A 70 -19.39 -2.81 6.85
N LYS A 71 -19.79 -1.63 7.27
CA LYS A 71 -19.92 -0.45 6.40
C LYS A 71 -18.77 0.53 6.63
N ASN A 72 -18.35 1.19 5.55
CA ASN A 72 -17.34 2.25 5.58
C ASN A 72 -16.05 1.79 6.27
N LEU A 73 -15.57 0.61 5.90
CA LEU A 73 -14.36 0.05 6.48
C LEU A 73 -13.12 0.74 5.94
N GLN A 74 -12.20 0.98 6.84
CA GLN A 74 -10.92 1.62 6.56
C GLN A 74 -9.80 0.83 7.23
N PHE A 75 -8.61 0.91 6.66
CA PHE A 75 -7.42 0.34 7.29
C PHE A 75 -6.79 1.39 8.20
N ASP A 76 -6.47 1.00 9.41
CA ASP A 76 -5.89 1.86 10.41
C ASP A 76 -4.58 1.26 10.94
N HIS A 77 -3.59 2.10 11.13
CA HIS A 77 -2.35 1.71 11.80
C HIS A 77 -2.57 1.73 13.31
N ILE A 78 -2.33 0.60 13.96
CA ILE A 78 -2.46 0.51 15.43
C ILE A 78 -1.51 1.49 16.09
N VAL A 79 -0.25 1.47 15.69
CA VAL A 79 0.71 2.53 15.99
C VAL A 79 0.86 3.39 14.74
N ALA A 80 0.63 4.68 14.85
CA ALA A 80 0.70 5.61 13.73
C ALA A 80 2.09 5.59 13.09
N VAL A 81 2.13 5.75 11.76
CA VAL A 81 3.40 5.81 11.01
C VAL A 81 4.29 6.94 11.55
N ALA A 82 3.70 8.06 11.93
CA ALA A 82 4.41 9.18 12.55
C ALA A 82 5.12 8.79 13.86
N ASN A 83 4.62 7.76 14.56
CA ASN A 83 5.19 7.25 15.80
C ASN A 83 6.01 5.98 15.61
N GLY A 84 6.44 5.70 14.38
CA GLY A 84 7.25 4.54 14.05
C GLY A 84 6.48 3.28 13.72
N GLY A 85 5.16 3.35 13.52
CA GLY A 85 4.34 2.20 13.16
C GLY A 85 4.67 1.66 11.77
N SER A 86 4.65 0.34 11.63
CA SER A 86 4.93 -0.34 10.38
C SER A 86 3.66 -0.55 9.55
N ASN A 87 3.85 -0.96 8.29
CA ASN A 87 2.77 -1.40 7.40
C ASN A 87 2.60 -2.93 7.40
N GLU A 88 3.08 -3.58 8.44
CA GLU A 88 2.94 -5.02 8.58
C GLU A 88 1.55 -5.38 9.12
N GLU A 89 1.15 -6.61 8.84
CA GLU A 89 -0.16 -7.14 9.25
C GLU A 89 -0.42 -6.96 10.75
N ALA A 90 0.58 -7.15 11.58
CA ALA A 90 0.46 -7.02 13.03
C ALA A 90 0.12 -5.59 13.49
N ASN A 91 0.44 -4.58 12.68
CA ASN A 91 0.21 -3.18 13.01
C ASN A 91 -0.96 -2.55 12.25
N VAL A 92 -1.71 -3.33 11.48
CA VAL A 92 -2.84 -2.84 10.69
C VAL A 92 -4.12 -3.52 11.16
N GLN A 93 -5.19 -2.75 11.27
CA GLN A 93 -6.50 -3.25 11.65
C GLN A 93 -7.59 -2.63 10.79
N VAL A 94 -8.77 -3.25 10.77
CA VAL A 94 -9.95 -2.73 10.09
C VAL A 94 -10.80 -1.95 11.10
N LEU A 95 -11.06 -0.69 10.79
CA LEU A 95 -11.99 0.16 11.54
C LEU A 95 -13.03 0.74 10.60
N CYS A 96 -14.24 0.95 11.10
CA CYS A 96 -15.21 1.77 10.38
C CYS A 96 -14.82 3.26 10.51
N SER A 97 -15.39 4.09 9.64
CA SER A 97 -15.08 5.52 9.61
C SER A 97 -15.33 6.20 10.96
N VAL A 98 -16.39 5.82 11.67
CA VAL A 98 -16.74 6.39 12.97
C VAL A 98 -15.71 6.02 14.04
N CYS A 99 -15.37 4.73 14.13
CA CYS A 99 -14.37 4.27 15.12
C CYS A 99 -12.98 4.84 14.81
N ASN A 100 -12.66 4.99 13.52
CA ASN A 100 -11.39 5.58 13.11
C ASN A 100 -11.28 7.06 13.51
N LEU A 101 -12.37 7.81 13.34
CA LEU A 101 -12.45 9.20 13.79
C LEU A 101 -12.34 9.32 15.32
N GLU A 102 -13.01 8.44 16.05
CA GLU A 102 -12.94 8.42 17.52
C GLU A 102 -11.55 8.09 18.03
N LYS A 103 -10.84 7.21 17.35
CA LYS A 103 -9.46 6.87 17.70
C LYS A 103 -8.53 8.07 17.57
N GLY A 104 -8.74 8.88 16.53
CA GLY A 104 -7.84 9.98 16.19
C GLY A 104 -6.46 9.47 15.77
N VAL A 105 -5.44 10.27 16.06
CA VAL A 105 -4.04 9.92 15.79
C VAL A 105 -3.46 9.29 17.04
N SER A 106 -3.04 8.05 16.93
CA SER A 106 -2.43 7.35 18.06
C SER A 106 -0.92 7.22 17.91
#